data_f2e50e67b91b93e38a7991a9cd7a9887
#
_entry.id   f2e50e67b91b93e38a7991a9cd7a9887
#
_cell.length_a   1.000
_cell.length_b   1.000
_cell.length_c   1.000
_cell.angle_alpha   90.00
_cell.angle_beta   90.00
_cell.angle_gamma   90.00
#
_symmetry.space_group_name_H-M   'P 1'
#
loop_
_entity.id
_entity.type
_entity.pdbx_description
1 polymer ?
#
loop_
_entity_poly.entity_id
_entity_poly.type
_entity_poly.pdbx_seq_one_letter_code
_entity_poly.pdbx_strand_id
1 'polypeptide(L)'
;AQESDSAKAMSMLADKAIVSHLTYMDQDILNLILLGKVKFIDAKYNTQFSLNYELKKSFVCPINDEIVLIHYVGPTKPWHYWASYPSAQPFIKAKEASPWKNEPLMRPVNSNYARYCAKHNFKQNKPINGIMNYIYYFYLKIIK
;
A
#
# COMPACT_ATOMS: atom_id res chain seq x y z
N ALA A 1 18.13 -36.52 4.90
CA ALA A 1 16.86 -35.83 5.13
C ALA A 1 16.92 -34.51 4.36
N GLN A 2 15.93 -34.26 3.50
CA GLN A 2 15.86 -33.02 2.73
C GLN A 2 15.43 -31.90 3.70
N GLU A 3 16.25 -30.86 3.82
CA GLU A 3 15.94 -29.70 4.66
C GLU A 3 14.67 -29.02 4.14
N SER A 4 13.75 -28.66 5.05
CA SER A 4 12.53 -27.98 4.65
C SER A 4 12.84 -26.56 4.13
N ASP A 5 12.04 -26.06 3.18
CA ASP A 5 12.22 -24.70 2.64
C ASP A 5 12.17 -23.65 3.78
N SER A 6 11.42 -23.90 4.85
CA SER A 6 11.41 -23.04 6.05
C SER A 6 12.73 -23.05 6.82
N ALA A 7 13.34 -24.22 7.03
CA ALA A 7 14.63 -24.32 7.71
C ALA A 7 15.73 -23.62 6.91
N LYS A 8 15.71 -23.77 5.58
CA LYS A 8 16.62 -23.08 4.67
C LYS A 8 16.42 -21.56 4.71
N ALA A 9 15.17 -21.07 4.77
CA ALA A 9 14.87 -19.64 4.92
C ALA A 9 15.47 -19.09 6.21
N MET A 10 15.28 -19.80 7.31
CA MET A 10 15.79 -19.37 8.63
C MET A 10 17.33 -19.37 8.68
N SER A 11 17.99 -20.35 8.06
CA SER A 11 19.46 -20.38 7.99
C SER A 11 20.00 -19.19 7.17
N MET A 12 19.36 -18.85 6.04
CA MET A 12 19.73 -17.68 5.24
C MET A 12 19.51 -16.36 5.96
N LEU A 13 18.44 -16.23 6.74
CA LEU A 13 18.19 -15.03 7.58
C LEU A 13 19.20 -14.88 8.72
N ALA A 14 19.77 -15.97 9.21
CA ALA A 14 20.80 -15.94 10.24
C ALA A 14 22.19 -15.55 9.67
N ASP A 15 22.39 -15.67 8.36
CA ASP A 15 23.65 -15.34 7.69
C ASP A 15 23.73 -13.85 7.36
N LYS A 16 24.56 -13.12 8.11
CA LYS A 16 24.76 -11.67 7.92
C LYS A 16 25.33 -11.32 6.54
N ALA A 17 26.11 -12.19 5.93
CA ALA A 17 26.65 -11.95 4.59
C ALA A 17 25.53 -11.95 3.55
N ILE A 18 24.60 -12.91 3.62
CA ILE A 18 23.42 -12.95 2.75
C ILE A 18 22.53 -11.74 3.01
N VAL A 19 22.15 -11.50 4.27
CA VAL A 19 21.23 -10.43 4.67
C VAL A 19 21.70 -9.05 4.24
N SER A 20 23.02 -8.80 4.24
CA SER A 20 23.57 -7.50 3.83
C SER A 20 23.34 -7.15 2.35
N HIS A 21 23.06 -8.12 1.50
CA HIS A 21 22.78 -7.95 0.07
C HIS A 21 21.28 -7.93 -0.27
N LEU A 22 20.40 -8.20 0.70
CA LEU A 22 18.95 -8.21 0.47
C LEU A 22 18.37 -6.81 0.60
N THR A 23 17.47 -6.45 -0.34
CA THR A 23 16.72 -5.20 -0.30
C THR A 23 15.36 -5.40 0.40
N TYR A 24 14.69 -6.51 0.10
CA TYR A 24 13.41 -6.92 0.67
C TYR A 24 13.56 -8.31 1.27
N MET A 25 14.05 -8.38 2.51
CA MET A 25 14.53 -9.59 3.18
C MET A 25 13.65 -10.82 2.98
N ASP A 26 12.36 -10.73 3.25
CA ASP A 26 11.39 -11.82 3.13
C ASP A 26 11.16 -12.23 1.67
N GLN A 27 10.96 -11.26 0.78
CA GLN A 27 10.69 -11.51 -0.64
C GLN A 27 11.93 -12.05 -1.35
N ASP A 28 13.10 -11.48 -1.09
CA ASP A 28 14.35 -11.90 -1.73
C ASP A 28 14.73 -13.32 -1.32
N ILE A 29 14.58 -13.69 -0.04
CA ILE A 29 14.83 -15.06 0.43
C ILE A 29 13.85 -16.04 -0.18
N LEU A 30 12.55 -15.71 -0.23
CA LEU A 30 11.56 -16.58 -0.89
C LEU A 30 11.89 -16.78 -2.37
N ASN A 31 12.31 -15.72 -3.07
CA ASN A 31 12.71 -15.83 -4.48
C ASN A 31 13.92 -16.73 -4.66
N LEU A 32 14.91 -16.67 -3.77
CA LEU A 32 16.11 -17.53 -3.84
C LEU A 32 15.77 -19.01 -3.57
N ILE A 33 14.93 -19.30 -2.58
CA ILE A 33 14.57 -20.66 -2.20
C ILE A 33 13.64 -21.31 -3.23
N LEU A 34 12.72 -20.52 -3.78
CA LEU A 34 11.71 -21.00 -4.73
C LEU A 34 12.14 -20.86 -6.20
N LEU A 35 13.41 -20.56 -6.46
CA LEU A 35 13.94 -20.43 -7.81
C LEU A 35 13.63 -21.71 -8.62
N GLY A 36 12.96 -21.54 -9.77
CA GLY A 36 12.51 -22.65 -10.62
C GLY A 36 11.26 -23.40 -10.12
N LYS A 37 10.73 -23.09 -8.93
CA LYS A 37 9.51 -23.71 -8.37
C LYS A 37 8.29 -22.77 -8.43
N VAL A 38 8.40 -21.57 -9.03
CA VAL A 38 7.35 -20.54 -9.07
C VAL A 38 6.45 -20.76 -10.27
N LYS A 39 5.13 -20.75 -10.05
CA LYS A 39 4.13 -20.69 -11.12
C LYS A 39 3.58 -19.26 -11.19
N PHE A 40 3.74 -18.62 -12.35
CA PHE A 40 3.11 -17.33 -12.61
C PHE A 40 1.62 -17.52 -12.89
N ILE A 41 0.81 -16.68 -12.25
CA ILE A 41 -0.63 -16.61 -12.48
C ILE A 41 -0.98 -15.29 -13.19
N ASP A 42 -2.18 -15.20 -13.75
CA ASP A 42 -2.65 -14.00 -14.44
C ASP A 42 -2.62 -12.77 -13.51
N ALA A 43 -2.24 -11.62 -14.06
CA ALA A 43 -2.10 -10.35 -13.33
C ALA A 43 -3.40 -9.89 -12.65
N LYS A 44 -4.57 -10.33 -13.12
CA LYS A 44 -5.86 -10.03 -12.49
C LYS A 44 -5.98 -10.54 -11.05
N TYR A 45 -5.18 -11.56 -10.66
CA TYR A 45 -5.14 -12.08 -9.29
C TYR A 45 -4.19 -11.31 -8.37
N ASN A 46 -3.46 -10.31 -8.86
CA ASN A 46 -2.62 -9.41 -8.08
C ASN A 46 -2.39 -8.10 -8.83
N THR A 47 -3.47 -7.42 -9.21
CA THR A 47 -3.37 -6.12 -9.87
C THR A 47 -2.90 -5.07 -8.87
N GLN A 48 -1.64 -4.65 -9.00
CA GLN A 48 -1.04 -3.64 -8.13
C GLN A 48 -1.51 -2.24 -8.54
N PHE A 49 -2.00 -1.47 -7.57
CA PHE A 49 -2.48 -0.12 -7.78
C PHE A 49 -2.10 0.82 -6.64
N SER A 50 -1.59 2.00 -6.98
CA SER A 50 -1.31 3.05 -5.99
C SER A 50 -2.29 4.20 -6.13
N LEU A 51 -3.02 4.52 -5.05
CA LEU A 51 -3.91 5.68 -4.99
C LEU A 51 -3.16 7.02 -5.17
N ASN A 52 -1.84 7.04 -5.02
CA ASN A 52 -1.05 8.23 -5.36
C ASN A 52 -0.99 8.51 -6.87
N TYR A 53 -1.36 7.56 -7.72
CA TYR A 53 -1.47 7.82 -9.16
C TYR A 53 -2.61 8.79 -9.48
N GLU A 54 -3.62 8.88 -8.63
CA GLU A 54 -4.69 9.88 -8.72
C GLU A 54 -4.17 11.33 -8.62
N LEU A 55 -2.99 11.55 -8.04
CA LEU A 55 -2.36 12.88 -7.99
C LEU A 55 -1.79 13.33 -9.34
N LYS A 56 -1.56 12.42 -10.28
CA LYS A 56 -1.05 12.73 -11.61
C LYS A 56 -2.10 13.49 -12.44
N LYS A 57 -1.64 14.29 -13.41
CA LYS A 57 -2.52 15.07 -14.32
C LYS A 57 -3.25 14.15 -15.30
N SER A 58 -2.53 13.19 -15.87
CA SER A 58 -3.07 12.15 -16.75
C SER A 58 -2.91 10.81 -16.08
N PHE A 59 -4.02 10.16 -15.81
CA PHE A 59 -4.06 8.88 -15.12
C PHE A 59 -5.23 8.08 -15.67
N VAL A 60 -4.97 6.81 -16.02
CA VAL A 60 -5.99 5.82 -16.38
C VAL A 60 -6.02 4.79 -15.27
N CYS A 61 -7.18 4.62 -14.65
CA CYS A 61 -7.37 3.61 -13.64
C CYS A 61 -7.40 2.21 -14.30
N PRO A 62 -6.50 1.28 -13.94
CA PRO A 62 -6.48 -0.06 -14.51
C PRO A 62 -7.55 -0.97 -13.90
N ILE A 63 -8.27 -0.51 -12.88
CA ILE A 63 -9.27 -1.31 -12.17
C ILE A 63 -10.52 -1.42 -13.02
N ASN A 64 -10.90 -2.64 -13.38
CA ASN A 64 -12.10 -2.99 -14.13
C ASN A 64 -12.74 -4.26 -13.54
N ASP A 65 -13.85 -4.72 -14.12
CA ASP A 65 -14.62 -5.86 -13.61
C ASP A 65 -13.93 -7.23 -13.77
N GLU A 66 -12.86 -7.32 -14.56
CA GLU A 66 -12.10 -8.56 -14.76
C GLU A 66 -11.10 -8.81 -13.61
N ILE A 67 -10.80 -7.79 -12.81
CA ILE A 67 -9.83 -7.89 -11.72
C ILE A 67 -10.43 -8.66 -10.55
N VAL A 68 -9.73 -9.72 -10.15
CA VAL A 68 -10.14 -10.57 -9.02
C VAL A 68 -9.59 -10.05 -7.70
N LEU A 69 -8.33 -9.57 -7.68
CA LEU A 69 -7.69 -9.06 -6.49
C LEU A 69 -6.92 -7.77 -6.79
N ILE A 70 -7.25 -6.71 -6.03
CA ILE A 70 -6.55 -5.44 -6.09
C ILE A 70 -5.57 -5.36 -4.92
N HIS A 71 -4.29 -5.22 -5.25
CA HIS A 71 -3.24 -4.99 -4.27
C HIS A 71 -2.92 -3.49 -4.20
N TYR A 72 -3.51 -2.78 -3.25
CA TYR A 72 -3.23 -1.36 -3.04
C TYR A 72 -1.84 -1.14 -2.45
N VAL A 73 -0.91 -0.66 -3.28
CA VAL A 73 0.48 -0.38 -2.90
C VAL A 73 0.70 1.11 -2.58
N GLY A 74 1.84 1.44 -1.96
CA GLY A 74 2.23 2.81 -1.65
C GLY A 74 1.60 3.37 -0.37
N PRO A 75 1.91 4.64 -0.04
CA PRO A 75 1.59 5.25 1.26
C PRO A 75 0.13 5.65 1.44
N THR A 76 -0.62 5.89 0.36
CA THR A 76 -2.06 6.15 0.44
C THR A 76 -2.83 4.86 0.21
N LYS A 77 -3.64 4.48 1.19
CA LYS A 77 -4.43 3.25 1.18
C LYS A 77 -5.93 3.56 1.10
N PRO A 78 -6.77 2.64 0.58
CA PRO A 78 -8.20 2.89 0.41
C PRO A 78 -8.96 3.09 1.73
N TRP A 79 -8.41 2.67 2.86
CA TRP A 79 -8.97 2.93 4.19
C TRP A 79 -8.58 4.28 4.80
N HIS A 80 -7.81 5.12 4.08
CA HIS A 80 -7.54 6.49 4.49
C HIS A 80 -8.69 7.41 4.05
N TYR A 81 -9.17 8.30 4.94
CA TYR A 81 -10.31 9.18 4.64
C TYR A 81 -10.06 10.13 3.46
N TRP A 82 -8.80 10.43 3.14
CA TRP A 82 -8.42 11.27 2.00
C TRP A 82 -8.31 10.51 0.68
N ALA A 83 -8.51 9.19 0.70
CA ALA A 83 -8.47 8.34 -0.49
C ALA A 83 -9.84 8.24 -1.19
N SER A 84 -10.62 9.33 -1.20
CA SER A 84 -11.96 9.38 -1.76
C SER A 84 -11.92 9.50 -3.29
N TYR A 85 -11.70 8.36 -3.95
CA TYR A 85 -11.63 8.22 -5.41
C TYR A 85 -12.46 7.03 -5.88
N PRO A 86 -12.92 7.04 -7.17
CA PRO A 86 -13.58 5.87 -7.75
C PRO A 86 -12.72 4.60 -7.67
N SER A 87 -11.40 4.73 -7.81
CA SER A 87 -10.45 3.61 -7.69
C SER A 87 -10.38 2.97 -6.29
N ALA A 88 -10.87 3.63 -5.24
CA ALA A 88 -10.98 3.08 -3.90
C ALA A 88 -12.34 2.38 -3.63
N GLN A 89 -13.31 2.51 -4.53
CA GLN A 89 -14.67 1.99 -4.33
C GLN A 89 -14.74 0.48 -4.10
N PRO A 90 -13.93 -0.38 -4.74
CA PRO A 90 -13.95 -1.81 -4.43
C PRO A 90 -13.70 -2.11 -2.96
N PHE A 91 -12.75 -1.40 -2.32
CA PHE A 91 -12.51 -1.51 -0.89
C PHE A 91 -13.69 -1.00 -0.04
N ILE A 92 -14.26 0.14 -0.41
CA ILE A 92 -15.40 0.74 0.32
C ILE A 92 -16.61 -0.21 0.31
N LYS A 93 -16.95 -0.77 -0.86
CA LYS A 93 -18.03 -1.77 -0.99
C LYS A 93 -17.76 -3.01 -0.12
N ALA A 94 -16.54 -3.53 -0.15
CA ALA A 94 -16.16 -4.67 0.69
C ALA A 94 -16.25 -4.34 2.19
N LYS A 95 -15.82 -3.14 2.59
CA LYS A 95 -15.94 -2.65 3.97
C LYS A 95 -17.41 -2.58 4.41
N GLU A 96 -18.28 -1.99 3.59
CA GLU A 96 -19.72 -1.86 3.86
C GLU A 96 -20.42 -3.23 4.06
N ALA A 97 -19.96 -4.26 3.34
CA ALA A 97 -20.45 -5.63 3.45
C ALA A 97 -19.81 -6.42 4.62
N SER A 98 -18.88 -5.82 5.36
CA SER A 98 -18.11 -6.48 6.43
C SER A 98 -18.60 -6.10 7.83
N PRO A 99 -18.17 -6.84 8.89
CA PRO A 99 -18.41 -6.44 10.28
C PRO A 99 -17.84 -5.05 10.63
N TRP A 100 -16.83 -4.57 9.90
CA TRP A 100 -16.18 -3.26 10.12
C TRP A 100 -16.86 -2.09 9.40
N LYS A 101 -18.09 -2.25 8.90
CA LYS A 101 -18.82 -1.20 8.17
C LYS A 101 -18.92 0.13 8.94
N ASN A 102 -19.06 0.08 10.26
CA ASN A 102 -19.21 1.25 11.12
C ASN A 102 -17.87 1.83 11.59
N GLU A 103 -16.74 1.16 11.33
CA GLU A 103 -15.43 1.66 11.71
C GLU A 103 -15.07 2.89 10.86
N PRO A 104 -14.59 4.01 11.47
CA PRO A 104 -14.22 5.19 10.71
C PRO A 104 -12.99 4.95 9.85
N LEU A 105 -12.91 5.63 8.72
CA LEU A 105 -11.70 5.64 7.90
C LEU A 105 -10.55 6.33 8.66
N MET A 106 -9.34 5.84 8.45
CA MET A 106 -8.14 6.28 9.14
C MET A 106 -7.81 7.75 8.85
N ARG A 107 -7.54 8.52 9.90
CA ARG A 107 -7.03 9.89 9.83
C ARG A 107 -5.49 9.92 9.79
N PRO A 108 -4.85 11.02 9.36
CA PRO A 108 -3.40 11.12 9.38
C PRO A 108 -2.86 11.11 10.81
N VAL A 109 -2.00 10.12 11.13
CA VAL A 109 -1.40 9.91 12.46
C VAL A 109 0.07 10.31 12.53
N ASN A 110 0.68 10.66 11.40
CA ASN A 110 2.08 11.07 11.32
C ASN A 110 2.28 12.12 10.21
N SER A 111 3.46 12.74 10.19
CA SER A 111 3.78 13.80 9.23
C SER A 111 3.69 13.33 7.78
N ASN A 112 4.09 12.09 7.47
CA ASN A 112 4.02 11.58 6.11
C ASN A 112 2.55 11.46 5.66
N TYR A 113 1.67 10.92 6.49
CA TYR A 113 0.23 10.82 6.19
C TYR A 113 -0.42 12.20 6.09
N ALA A 114 -0.06 13.16 6.97
CA ALA A 114 -0.57 14.53 6.90
C ALA A 114 -0.20 15.20 5.56
N ARG A 115 1.03 15.00 5.08
CA ARG A 115 1.48 15.51 3.77
C ARG A 115 0.69 14.90 2.62
N TYR A 116 0.48 13.57 2.61
CA TYR A 116 -0.32 12.93 1.56
C TYR A 116 -1.78 13.36 1.63
N CYS A 117 -2.35 13.42 2.83
CA CYS A 117 -3.69 13.93 3.05
C CYS A 117 -3.88 15.34 2.46
N ALA A 118 -2.93 16.25 2.71
CA ALA A 118 -2.96 17.60 2.13
C ALA A 118 -2.98 17.57 0.60
N LYS A 119 -2.06 16.81 -0.03
CA LYS A 119 -1.96 16.68 -1.50
C LYS A 119 -3.26 16.16 -2.12
N HIS A 120 -3.85 15.10 -1.54
CA HIS A 120 -5.09 14.51 -2.03
C HIS A 120 -6.29 15.46 -1.83
N ASN A 121 -6.35 16.22 -0.73
CA ASN A 121 -7.39 17.22 -0.54
C ASN A 121 -7.31 18.33 -1.60
N PHE A 122 -6.13 18.83 -1.94
CA PHE A 122 -5.98 19.78 -3.06
C PHE A 122 -6.43 19.18 -4.39
N LYS A 123 -6.05 17.94 -4.68
CA LYS A 123 -6.48 17.24 -5.90
C LYS A 123 -7.99 17.07 -5.98
N GLN A 124 -8.65 16.92 -4.84
CA GLN A 124 -10.11 16.74 -4.73
C GLN A 124 -10.87 18.08 -4.59
N ASN A 125 -10.24 19.21 -4.92
CA ASN A 125 -10.82 20.55 -4.81
C ASN A 125 -11.32 20.91 -3.38
N LYS A 126 -10.58 20.46 -2.35
CA LYS A 126 -10.81 20.77 -0.93
C LYS A 126 -9.65 21.59 -0.36
N PRO A 127 -9.43 22.86 -0.84
CA PRO A 127 -8.21 23.61 -0.51
C PRO A 127 -8.07 23.91 0.97
N ILE A 128 -9.16 24.22 1.69
CA ILE A 128 -9.14 24.49 3.14
C ILE A 128 -8.58 23.28 3.88
N ASN A 129 -9.10 22.09 3.60
CA ASN A 129 -8.62 20.85 4.22
C ASN A 129 -7.15 20.57 3.83
N GLY A 130 -6.78 20.90 2.60
CA GLY A 130 -5.39 20.79 2.12
C GLY A 130 -4.45 21.65 2.95
N ILE A 131 -4.78 22.93 3.15
CA ILE A 131 -4.01 23.89 3.96
C ILE A 131 -3.91 23.41 5.41
N MET A 132 -5.03 23.06 6.04
CA MET A 132 -5.05 22.57 7.42
C MET A 132 -4.15 21.34 7.63
N ASN A 133 -4.16 20.41 6.66
CA ASN A 133 -3.30 19.23 6.74
C ASN A 133 -1.82 19.54 6.48
N TYR A 134 -1.47 20.59 5.72
CA TYR A 134 -0.09 21.07 5.63
C TYR A 134 0.36 21.75 6.94
N ILE A 135 -0.50 22.55 7.57
CA ILE A 135 -0.20 23.12 8.91
C ILE A 135 0.05 21.99 9.90
N TYR A 136 -0.81 20.97 9.91
CA TYR A 136 -0.65 19.79 10.76
C TYR A 136 0.65 18.99 10.43
N TYR A 137 1.01 18.87 9.16
CA TYR A 137 2.29 18.29 8.75
C TYR A 137 3.49 19.01 9.34
N PHE A 138 3.53 20.36 9.25
CA PHE A 138 4.62 21.16 9.85
C PHE A 138 4.64 21.07 11.36
N TYR A 139 3.49 21.13 11.99
CA TYR A 139 3.37 20.94 13.44
C TYR A 139 3.99 19.61 13.88
N LEU A 140 3.64 18.49 13.22
CA LEU A 140 4.18 17.18 13.51
C LEU A 140 5.69 17.05 13.21
N LYS A 141 6.24 17.91 12.36
CA LYS A 141 7.68 17.95 12.06
C LYS A 141 8.49 18.70 13.11
N ILE A 142 7.89 19.70 13.76
CA ILE A 142 8.55 20.54 14.76
C ILE A 142 8.58 19.83 16.14
N ILE A 143 7.54 19.05 16.46
CA ILE A 143 7.41 18.37 17.75
C ILE A 143 8.26 17.08 17.84
N LYS A 144 8.72 16.54 16.69
CA LYS A 144 9.68 15.43 16.68
C LYS A 144 11.12 15.91 16.59
#